data_f2063dcb3bfa25332237c5bac0cd687c
#
_entry.id   f2063dcb3bfa25332237c5bac0cd687c
#
_cell.length_a   1.000
_cell.length_b   1.000
_cell.length_c   1.000
_cell.angle_alpha   90.00
_cell.angle_beta   90.00
_cell.angle_gamma   90.00
#
_symmetry.space_group_name_H-M   'P 1'
#
loop_
_entity.id
_entity.type
_entity.pdbx_description
1 polymer ?
#
loop_
_entity_poly.entity_id
_entity_poly.type
_entity_poly.pdbx_seq_one_letter_code
_entity_poly.pdbx_strand_id
1 'polypeptide(L)'
;MANRQQITLLKSSVARWNIWREGNPHIVPDFDRVDFNGINLSNANLRKANFEMALLNGANLQGANLTKAFFVGSDLRGANLSEADCQGMKLNDADLGGCIFWKSNLRSIDFSSRDLRDIDFSEADLRKADLRKSNLENVKFFKADLRKTLFTEANLTKAYLSSAWMQGTKLERANLSKAVLRYTLNLTPAQIQSAKIDRNTKVPQYLKIHWTSETDFHCEEKSR
;
A
#
# COMPACT_ATOMS: atom_id res chain seq x y z
N MET A 1 12.99 -20.94 15.21
CA MET A 1 12.62 -20.45 16.58
C MET A 1 13.17 -19.06 16.74
N ALA A 2 12.33 -18.16 17.26
CA ALA A 2 12.72 -16.76 17.49
C ALA A 2 13.97 -16.63 18.36
N ASN A 3 14.89 -15.74 17.97
CA ASN A 3 16.15 -15.58 18.67
C ASN A 3 16.00 -14.64 19.86
N ARG A 4 16.05 -15.18 21.10
CA ARG A 4 15.84 -14.42 22.34
C ARG A 4 16.79 -13.23 22.50
N GLN A 5 18.07 -13.37 22.13
CA GLN A 5 19.04 -12.28 22.23
C GLN A 5 18.70 -11.12 21.30
N GLN A 6 18.31 -11.43 20.06
CA GLN A 6 17.87 -10.43 19.09
C GLN A 6 16.60 -9.72 19.54
N ILE A 7 15.61 -10.47 20.09
CA ILE A 7 14.38 -9.91 20.64
C ILE A 7 14.69 -8.94 21.79
N THR A 8 15.50 -9.37 22.77
CA THR A 8 15.87 -8.54 23.90
C THR A 8 16.58 -7.27 23.45
N LEU A 9 17.54 -7.38 22.51
CA LEU A 9 18.27 -6.25 21.96
C LEU A 9 17.32 -5.26 21.28
N LEU A 10 16.47 -5.75 20.37
CA LEU A 10 15.53 -4.90 19.63
C LEU A 10 14.54 -4.21 20.56
N LYS A 11 13.98 -4.93 21.54
CA LYS A 11 13.07 -4.37 22.54
C LYS A 11 13.73 -3.34 23.47
N SER A 12 15.02 -3.48 23.72
CA SER A 12 15.75 -2.56 24.61
C SER A 12 16.11 -1.23 23.95
N SER A 13 16.54 -1.25 22.68
CA SER A 13 16.97 -0.04 21.97
C SER A 13 17.11 -0.26 20.46
N VAL A 14 16.33 0.48 19.69
CA VAL A 14 16.46 0.51 18.21
C VAL A 14 17.86 0.99 17.78
N ALA A 15 18.43 1.97 18.47
CA ALA A 15 19.77 2.47 18.13
C ALA A 15 20.85 1.37 18.28
N ARG A 16 20.84 0.64 19.42
CA ARG A 16 21.77 -0.49 19.61
C ARG A 16 21.50 -1.63 18.62
N TRP A 17 20.23 -1.89 18.32
CA TRP A 17 19.84 -2.83 17.30
C TRP A 17 20.44 -2.48 15.94
N ASN A 18 20.34 -1.22 15.50
CA ASN A 18 20.85 -0.78 14.23
C ASN A 18 22.38 -0.92 14.15
N ILE A 19 23.11 -0.55 15.19
CA ILE A 19 24.56 -0.78 15.27
C ILE A 19 24.90 -2.28 15.15
N TRP A 20 24.15 -3.12 15.86
CA TRP A 20 24.34 -4.58 15.75
C TRP A 20 24.04 -5.07 14.34
N ARG A 21 23.02 -4.54 13.67
CA ARG A 21 22.67 -4.88 12.28
C ARG A 21 23.77 -4.50 11.29
N GLU A 22 24.44 -3.38 11.48
CA GLU A 22 25.58 -2.95 10.65
C GLU A 22 26.74 -3.93 10.75
N GLY A 23 27.04 -4.40 11.94
CA GLY A 23 28.07 -5.42 12.16
C GLY A 23 27.66 -6.85 11.76
N ASN A 24 26.37 -7.10 11.54
CA ASN A 24 25.82 -8.43 11.25
C ASN A 24 24.88 -8.44 10.03
N PRO A 25 25.29 -7.94 8.85
CA PRO A 25 24.40 -7.75 7.69
C PRO A 25 23.88 -9.07 7.09
N HIS A 26 24.59 -10.17 7.33
CA HIS A 26 24.26 -11.50 6.79
C HIS A 26 23.28 -12.27 7.67
N ILE A 27 23.14 -11.88 8.93
CA ILE A 27 22.22 -12.55 9.85
C ILE A 27 20.79 -12.15 9.49
N VAL A 28 19.92 -13.13 9.34
CA VAL A 28 18.49 -12.95 9.18
C VAL A 28 17.86 -12.90 10.57
N PRO A 29 17.32 -11.74 11.00
CA PRO A 29 16.64 -11.67 12.29
C PRO A 29 15.41 -12.56 12.31
N ASP A 30 15.21 -13.30 13.41
CA ASP A 30 14.07 -14.20 13.56
C ASP A 30 13.20 -13.79 14.74
N PHE A 31 12.00 -13.34 14.41
CA PHE A 31 10.96 -12.87 15.32
C PHE A 31 9.64 -13.64 15.11
N ASP A 32 9.73 -14.89 14.61
CA ASP A 32 8.56 -15.76 14.44
C ASP A 32 7.73 -15.83 15.74
N ARG A 33 6.43 -15.56 15.63
CA ARG A 33 5.43 -15.60 16.72
C ARG A 33 5.75 -14.71 17.93
N VAL A 34 6.60 -13.70 17.79
CA VAL A 34 6.90 -12.77 18.88
C VAL A 34 5.80 -11.74 19.04
N ASP A 35 5.48 -11.42 20.29
CA ASP A 35 4.59 -10.31 20.63
C ASP A 35 5.37 -8.98 20.65
N PHE A 36 5.02 -8.12 19.71
CA PHE A 36 5.48 -6.75 19.50
C PHE A 36 4.31 -5.76 19.48
N ASN A 37 3.18 -6.08 20.06
CA ASN A 37 2.05 -5.16 20.12
C ASN A 37 2.44 -3.82 20.75
N GLY A 38 2.07 -2.73 20.09
CA GLY A 38 2.33 -1.35 20.53
C GLY A 38 3.79 -0.95 20.65
N ILE A 39 4.73 -1.80 20.19
CA ILE A 39 6.17 -1.50 20.29
C ILE A 39 6.57 -0.32 19.40
N ASN A 40 7.56 0.44 19.84
CA ASN A 40 8.20 1.45 18.98
C ASN A 40 9.44 0.87 18.31
N LEU A 41 9.34 0.62 17.01
CA LEU A 41 10.42 0.16 16.10
C LEU A 41 10.71 1.21 15.02
N SER A 42 10.40 2.48 15.27
CA SER A 42 10.66 3.54 14.30
C SER A 42 12.14 3.60 13.92
N ASN A 43 12.40 3.74 12.60
CA ASN A 43 13.74 3.75 12.01
C ASN A 43 14.59 2.48 12.25
N ALA A 44 13.97 1.37 12.64
CA ALA A 44 14.69 0.11 12.86
C ALA A 44 15.13 -0.53 11.53
N ASN A 45 16.35 -1.05 11.48
CA ASN A 45 16.82 -1.85 10.36
C ASN A 45 16.34 -3.30 10.50
N LEU A 46 15.17 -3.57 9.93
CA LEU A 46 14.48 -4.87 9.96
C LEU A 46 14.55 -5.57 8.60
N ARG A 47 15.52 -5.19 7.77
CA ARG A 47 15.71 -5.80 6.45
C ARG A 47 15.80 -7.32 6.55
N LYS A 48 15.00 -8.03 5.74
CA LYS A 48 14.89 -9.49 5.68
C LYS A 48 14.42 -10.16 6.99
N ALA A 49 14.05 -9.41 8.01
CA ALA A 49 13.59 -9.99 9.28
C ALA A 49 12.37 -10.88 9.07
N ASN A 50 12.33 -11.98 9.81
CA ASN A 50 11.19 -12.89 9.86
C ASN A 50 10.25 -12.48 10.99
N PHE A 51 9.04 -12.03 10.64
CA PHE A 51 7.92 -11.72 11.53
C PHE A 51 6.73 -12.65 11.29
N GLU A 52 6.99 -13.88 10.82
CA GLU A 52 5.91 -14.82 10.57
C GLU A 52 5.08 -15.03 11.83
N MET A 53 3.74 -14.95 11.71
CA MET A 53 2.79 -15.08 12.82
C MET A 53 3.06 -14.14 14.02
N ALA A 54 3.89 -13.11 13.88
CA ALA A 54 4.15 -12.14 14.94
C ALA A 54 2.96 -11.20 15.17
N LEU A 55 2.81 -10.72 16.40
CA LEU A 55 1.79 -9.74 16.78
C LEU A 55 2.41 -8.34 16.78
N LEU A 56 1.92 -7.46 15.92
CA LEU A 56 2.41 -6.08 15.75
C LEU A 56 1.26 -5.07 15.74
N ASN A 57 0.13 -5.44 16.37
CA ASN A 57 -1.02 -4.55 16.47
C ASN A 57 -0.62 -3.22 17.10
N GLY A 58 -0.90 -2.12 16.41
CA GLY A 58 -0.54 -0.77 16.85
C GLY A 58 0.96 -0.48 16.93
N ALA A 59 1.83 -1.34 16.39
CA ALA A 59 3.28 -1.09 16.41
C ALA A 59 3.65 0.14 15.57
N ASN A 60 4.64 0.91 16.05
CA ASN A 60 5.21 2.02 15.30
C ASN A 60 6.44 1.56 14.51
N LEU A 61 6.28 1.42 13.19
CA LEU A 61 7.31 1.04 12.22
C LEU A 61 7.70 2.22 11.31
N GLN A 62 7.39 3.47 11.71
CA GLN A 62 7.68 4.65 10.91
C GLN A 62 9.17 4.72 10.52
N GLY A 63 9.44 4.94 9.22
CA GLY A 63 10.80 5.05 8.71
C GLY A 63 11.63 3.76 8.80
N ALA A 64 11.05 2.63 9.22
CA ALA A 64 11.79 1.37 9.33
C ALA A 64 12.20 0.82 7.96
N ASN A 65 13.36 0.19 7.89
CA ASN A 65 13.76 -0.59 6.73
C ASN A 65 13.22 -2.01 6.84
N LEU A 66 12.12 -2.28 6.13
CA LEU A 66 11.43 -3.56 6.05
C LEU A 66 11.70 -4.28 4.72
N THR A 67 12.73 -3.85 3.97
CA THR A 67 13.06 -4.41 2.66
C THR A 67 13.16 -5.93 2.73
N LYS A 68 12.33 -6.64 1.97
CA LYS A 68 12.26 -8.11 1.92
C LYS A 68 11.97 -8.79 3.27
N ALA A 69 11.38 -8.10 4.23
CA ALA A 69 10.92 -8.73 5.48
C ALA A 69 9.71 -9.65 5.23
N PHE A 70 9.52 -10.62 6.11
CA PHE A 70 8.45 -11.63 6.01
C PHE A 70 7.45 -11.41 7.14
N PHE A 71 6.19 -11.15 6.77
CA PHE A 71 5.07 -10.92 7.67
C PHE A 71 3.92 -11.91 7.40
N VAL A 72 4.27 -13.13 6.99
CA VAL A 72 3.25 -14.14 6.66
C VAL A 72 2.41 -14.45 7.91
N GLY A 73 1.09 -14.30 7.82
CA GLY A 73 0.15 -14.57 8.91
C GLY A 73 0.28 -13.66 10.12
N SER A 74 1.02 -12.54 10.03
CA SER A 74 1.18 -11.60 11.15
C SER A 74 -0.03 -10.70 11.35
N ASP A 75 -0.20 -10.19 12.56
CA ASP A 75 -1.20 -9.16 12.90
C ASP A 75 -0.53 -7.77 12.89
N LEU A 76 -0.79 -6.98 11.85
CA LEU A 76 -0.31 -5.60 11.68
C LEU A 76 -1.41 -4.56 11.90
N ARG A 77 -2.57 -4.94 12.43
CA ARG A 77 -3.70 -4.01 12.57
C ARG A 77 -3.28 -2.73 13.30
N GLY A 78 -3.65 -1.59 12.71
CA GLY A 78 -3.31 -0.28 13.25
C GLY A 78 -1.82 0.06 13.28
N ALA A 79 -0.94 -0.74 12.69
CA ALA A 79 0.48 -0.45 12.64
C ALA A 79 0.77 0.79 11.79
N ASN A 80 1.70 1.63 12.25
CA ASN A 80 2.17 2.79 11.51
C ASN A 80 3.43 2.44 10.70
N LEU A 81 3.29 2.29 9.38
CA LEU A 81 4.37 2.05 8.43
C LEU A 81 4.69 3.31 7.59
N SER A 82 4.32 4.49 8.08
CA SER A 82 4.62 5.75 7.39
C SER A 82 6.11 5.88 7.11
N GLU A 83 6.47 6.34 5.90
CA GLU A 83 7.87 6.54 5.49
C GLU A 83 8.75 5.27 5.48
N ALA A 84 8.18 4.09 5.78
CA ALA A 84 8.93 2.84 5.81
C ALA A 84 9.33 2.36 4.40
N ASP A 85 10.49 1.71 4.28
CA ASP A 85 10.88 0.99 3.08
C ASP A 85 10.36 -0.45 3.12
N CYS A 86 9.23 -0.67 2.47
CA CYS A 86 8.51 -1.95 2.42
C CYS A 86 8.79 -2.73 1.13
N GLN A 87 9.82 -2.37 0.35
CA GLN A 87 10.08 -2.99 -0.94
C GLN A 87 10.32 -4.50 -0.82
N GLY A 88 9.52 -5.29 -1.53
CA GLY A 88 9.64 -6.75 -1.56
C GLY A 88 9.23 -7.45 -0.26
N MET A 89 8.57 -6.75 0.66
CA MET A 89 7.97 -7.31 1.87
C MET A 89 6.94 -8.39 1.49
N LYS A 90 6.89 -9.48 2.26
CA LYS A 90 5.94 -10.59 2.06
C LYS A 90 4.84 -10.51 3.12
N LEU A 91 3.61 -10.39 2.64
CA LEU A 91 2.43 -10.10 3.48
C LEU A 91 1.35 -11.19 3.39
N ASN A 92 1.67 -12.37 2.83
CA ASN A 92 0.67 -13.43 2.68
C ASN A 92 -0.05 -13.66 4.01
N ASP A 93 -1.39 -13.64 3.99
CA ASP A 93 -2.26 -13.83 5.15
C ASP A 93 -2.05 -12.87 6.35
N ALA A 94 -1.28 -11.78 6.17
CA ALA A 94 -1.15 -10.74 7.20
C ALA A 94 -2.45 -9.94 7.32
N ASP A 95 -2.83 -9.55 8.54
CA ASP A 95 -3.94 -8.62 8.78
C ASP A 95 -3.42 -7.17 8.78
N LEU A 96 -3.89 -6.37 7.83
CA LEU A 96 -3.46 -4.98 7.61
C LEU A 96 -4.53 -3.95 8.02
N GLY A 97 -5.58 -4.37 8.69
CA GLY A 97 -6.71 -3.48 9.04
C GLY A 97 -6.24 -2.22 9.77
N GLY A 98 -6.55 -1.04 9.22
CA GLY A 98 -6.18 0.25 9.82
C GLY A 98 -4.69 0.61 9.77
N CYS A 99 -3.87 -0.11 8.99
CA CYS A 99 -2.47 0.28 8.75
C CYS A 99 -2.36 1.66 8.10
N ILE A 100 -1.25 2.36 8.39
CA ILE A 100 -0.91 3.64 7.76
C ILE A 100 0.37 3.45 6.95
N PHE A 101 0.28 3.69 5.62
CA PHE A 101 1.40 3.61 4.68
C PHE A 101 1.75 4.97 4.07
N TRP A 102 1.50 6.05 4.78
CA TRP A 102 1.80 7.40 4.30
C TRP A 102 3.27 7.53 3.92
N LYS A 103 3.55 8.02 2.69
CA LYS A 103 4.92 8.18 2.15
C LYS A 103 5.79 6.91 2.12
N SER A 104 5.24 5.72 2.31
CA SER A 104 6.03 4.48 2.30
C SER A 104 6.48 4.08 0.89
N ASN A 105 7.58 3.34 0.81
CA ASN A 105 8.04 2.70 -0.41
C ASN A 105 7.43 1.29 -0.53
N LEU A 106 6.40 1.16 -1.37
CA LEU A 106 5.65 -0.07 -1.64
C LEU A 106 5.86 -0.58 -3.08
N ARG A 107 6.99 -0.25 -3.69
CA ARG A 107 7.26 -0.64 -5.08
C ARG A 107 7.20 -2.14 -5.28
N SER A 108 6.42 -2.53 -6.30
CA SER A 108 6.24 -3.94 -6.68
C SER A 108 5.72 -4.84 -5.54
N ILE A 109 5.05 -4.27 -4.55
CA ILE A 109 4.39 -5.02 -3.48
C ILE A 109 3.24 -5.84 -4.07
N ASP A 110 2.99 -7.01 -3.50
CA ASP A 110 1.83 -7.82 -3.81
C ASP A 110 0.74 -7.65 -2.73
N PHE A 111 -0.32 -6.96 -3.10
CA PHE A 111 -1.54 -6.77 -2.33
C PHE A 111 -2.76 -7.39 -3.03
N SER A 112 -2.54 -8.28 -3.98
CA SER A 112 -3.63 -8.88 -4.75
C SER A 112 -4.63 -9.63 -3.86
N SER A 113 -5.92 -9.49 -4.17
CA SER A 113 -7.03 -10.15 -3.47
C SER A 113 -7.13 -9.83 -1.96
N ARG A 114 -6.59 -8.69 -1.50
CA ARG A 114 -6.59 -8.26 -0.10
C ARG A 114 -7.78 -7.36 0.24
N ASP A 115 -8.18 -7.39 1.49
CA ASP A 115 -9.02 -6.33 2.09
C ASP A 115 -8.11 -5.21 2.62
N LEU A 116 -8.18 -4.05 1.94
CA LEU A 116 -7.39 -2.87 2.21
C LEU A 116 -8.29 -1.63 2.40
N ARG A 117 -9.53 -1.86 2.83
CA ARG A 117 -10.48 -0.76 3.05
C ARG A 117 -9.94 0.25 4.05
N ASP A 118 -10.23 1.52 3.79
CA ASP A 118 -9.92 2.66 4.65
C ASP A 118 -8.41 2.90 4.88
N ILE A 119 -7.51 2.14 4.25
CA ILE A 119 -6.06 2.31 4.39
C ILE A 119 -5.60 3.63 3.78
N ASP A 120 -4.61 4.27 4.43
CA ASP A 120 -3.98 5.49 3.94
C ASP A 120 -2.65 5.19 3.23
N PHE A 121 -2.67 5.27 1.88
CA PHE A 121 -1.50 5.20 1.00
C PHE A 121 -1.13 6.58 0.44
N SER A 122 -1.54 7.66 1.09
CA SER A 122 -1.24 9.01 0.60
C SER A 122 0.27 9.21 0.47
N GLU A 123 0.69 9.81 -0.65
CA GLU A 123 2.09 10.08 -1.01
C GLU A 123 2.99 8.82 -1.12
N ALA A 124 2.44 7.61 -1.00
CA ALA A 124 3.22 6.37 -1.11
C ALA A 124 3.68 6.09 -2.55
N ASP A 125 4.82 5.41 -2.69
CA ASP A 125 5.32 4.89 -3.95
C ASP A 125 4.83 3.46 -4.18
N LEU A 126 3.75 3.32 -4.95
CA LEU A 126 3.12 2.04 -5.32
C LEU A 126 3.43 1.63 -6.76
N ARG A 127 4.50 2.14 -7.36
CA ARG A 127 4.86 1.80 -8.73
C ARG A 127 4.99 0.30 -8.93
N LYS A 128 4.29 -0.21 -9.95
CA LYS A 128 4.26 -1.65 -10.28
C LYS A 128 3.68 -2.54 -9.17
N ALA A 129 3.01 -1.99 -8.17
CA ALA A 129 2.30 -2.78 -7.16
C ALA A 129 1.17 -3.60 -7.80
N ASP A 130 0.92 -4.77 -7.26
CA ASP A 130 -0.20 -5.62 -7.65
C ASP A 130 -1.35 -5.45 -6.64
N LEU A 131 -2.43 -4.81 -7.08
CA LEU A 131 -3.65 -4.56 -6.32
C LEU A 131 -4.87 -5.20 -7.02
N ARG A 132 -4.62 -6.20 -7.87
CA ARG A 132 -5.70 -6.88 -8.59
C ARG A 132 -6.65 -7.58 -7.61
N LYS A 133 -7.96 -7.45 -7.89
CA LYS A 133 -9.05 -8.08 -7.11
C LYS A 133 -9.09 -7.66 -5.63
N SER A 134 -8.33 -6.65 -5.22
CA SER A 134 -8.35 -6.15 -3.85
C SER A 134 -9.60 -5.30 -3.57
N ASN A 135 -10.01 -5.27 -2.31
CA ASN A 135 -11.02 -4.36 -1.83
C ASN A 135 -10.36 -3.08 -1.29
N LEU A 136 -10.52 -1.99 -2.03
CA LEU A 136 -9.92 -0.67 -1.78
C LEU A 136 -11.02 0.39 -1.55
N GLU A 137 -12.19 -0.02 -1.01
CA GLU A 137 -13.24 0.95 -0.70
C GLU A 137 -12.75 1.99 0.31
N ASN A 138 -13.03 3.26 0.07
CA ASN A 138 -12.62 4.44 0.86
C ASN A 138 -11.10 4.63 1.02
N VAL A 139 -10.27 3.89 0.31
CA VAL A 139 -8.81 4.00 0.40
C VAL A 139 -8.33 5.42 0.01
N LYS A 140 -7.24 5.89 0.63
CA LYS A 140 -6.63 7.16 0.30
C LYS A 140 -5.35 6.96 -0.51
N PHE A 141 -5.33 7.49 -1.74
CA PHE A 141 -4.18 7.54 -2.64
C PHE A 141 -3.81 9.00 -3.00
N PHE A 142 -4.07 9.95 -2.11
CA PHE A 142 -3.76 11.34 -2.38
C PHE A 142 -2.27 11.50 -2.70
N LYS A 143 -1.95 12.07 -3.88
CA LYS A 143 -0.56 12.26 -4.38
C LYS A 143 0.28 10.97 -4.48
N ALA A 144 -0.31 9.78 -4.39
CA ALA A 144 0.42 8.52 -4.52
C ALA A 144 1.01 8.35 -5.93
N ASP A 145 2.14 7.70 -6.02
CA ASP A 145 2.72 7.28 -7.30
C ASP A 145 2.22 5.88 -7.68
N LEU A 146 1.19 5.85 -8.52
CA LEU A 146 0.50 4.65 -8.98
C LEU A 146 0.95 4.21 -10.38
N ARG A 147 2.08 4.71 -10.88
CA ARG A 147 2.55 4.40 -12.23
C ARG A 147 2.77 2.90 -12.43
N LYS A 148 2.11 2.34 -13.45
CA LYS A 148 2.13 0.90 -13.76
C LYS A 148 1.57 -0.02 -12.68
N THR A 149 0.81 0.51 -11.72
CA THR A 149 0.07 -0.28 -10.71
C THR A 149 -1.05 -1.05 -11.38
N LEU A 150 -1.31 -2.27 -10.91
CA LEU A 150 -2.34 -3.16 -11.44
C LEU A 150 -3.56 -3.11 -10.51
N PHE A 151 -4.69 -2.59 -11.01
CA PHE A 151 -5.99 -2.55 -10.32
C PHE A 151 -7.06 -3.38 -11.02
N THR A 152 -6.67 -4.27 -11.92
CA THR A 152 -7.65 -5.09 -12.65
C THR A 152 -8.60 -5.79 -11.67
N GLU A 153 -9.92 -5.60 -11.86
CA GLU A 153 -10.98 -6.14 -10.99
C GLU A 153 -10.98 -5.64 -9.54
N ALA A 154 -10.19 -4.63 -9.19
CA ALA A 154 -10.19 -4.06 -7.84
C ALA A 154 -11.47 -3.26 -7.55
N ASN A 155 -11.90 -3.26 -6.29
CA ASN A 155 -12.97 -2.38 -5.81
C ASN A 155 -12.38 -1.06 -5.29
N LEU A 156 -12.45 0.00 -6.08
CA LEU A 156 -12.01 1.37 -5.76
C LEU A 156 -13.21 2.29 -5.45
N THR A 157 -14.33 1.72 -5.03
CA THR A 157 -15.53 2.52 -4.69
C THR A 157 -15.18 3.57 -3.62
N LYS A 158 -15.55 4.84 -3.87
CA LYS A 158 -15.26 5.98 -2.99
C LYS A 158 -13.75 6.24 -2.74
N ALA A 159 -12.83 5.65 -3.50
CA ALA A 159 -11.40 5.88 -3.34
C ALA A 159 -11.01 7.35 -3.62
N TYR A 160 -10.03 7.87 -2.87
CA TYR A 160 -9.51 9.23 -3.00
C TYR A 160 -8.17 9.22 -3.75
N LEU A 161 -8.23 9.42 -5.07
CA LEU A 161 -7.08 9.37 -5.99
C LEU A 161 -6.56 10.75 -6.40
N SER A 162 -7.03 11.83 -5.75
CA SER A 162 -6.68 13.18 -6.16
C SER A 162 -5.18 13.39 -6.22
N SER A 163 -4.71 14.02 -7.33
CA SER A 163 -3.30 14.31 -7.60
C SER A 163 -2.39 13.07 -7.71
N ALA A 164 -2.93 11.86 -7.78
CA ALA A 164 -2.13 10.64 -7.99
C ALA A 164 -1.56 10.58 -9.41
N TRP A 165 -0.39 9.94 -9.56
CA TRP A 165 0.25 9.68 -10.85
C TRP A 165 -0.26 8.36 -11.43
N MET A 166 -0.99 8.41 -12.56
CA MET A 166 -1.74 7.28 -13.11
C MET A 166 -1.14 6.72 -14.43
N GLN A 167 0.06 7.13 -14.81
CA GLN A 167 0.67 6.69 -16.07
C GLN A 167 0.80 5.17 -16.14
N GLY A 168 0.13 4.55 -17.13
CA GLY A 168 0.22 3.10 -17.37
C GLY A 168 -0.43 2.23 -16.31
N THR A 169 -1.23 2.80 -15.40
CA THR A 169 -2.07 2.06 -14.45
C THR A 169 -3.04 1.17 -15.21
N LYS A 170 -3.28 -0.04 -14.75
CA LYS A 170 -4.25 -0.98 -15.31
C LYS A 170 -5.54 -0.93 -14.51
N LEU A 171 -6.63 -0.48 -15.15
CA LEU A 171 -7.95 -0.27 -14.54
C LEU A 171 -9.03 -1.20 -15.12
N GLU A 172 -8.65 -2.21 -15.89
CA GLU A 172 -9.60 -3.11 -16.56
C GLU A 172 -10.55 -3.74 -15.53
N ARG A 173 -11.84 -3.48 -15.70
CA ARG A 173 -12.93 -3.93 -14.80
C ARG A 173 -12.83 -3.45 -13.34
N ALA A 174 -11.93 -2.52 -13.02
CA ALA A 174 -11.90 -1.90 -11.69
C ALA A 174 -13.18 -1.08 -11.45
N ASN A 175 -13.72 -1.13 -10.24
CA ASN A 175 -14.91 -0.35 -9.85
C ASN A 175 -14.48 0.99 -9.23
N LEU A 176 -14.65 2.08 -9.96
CA LEU A 176 -14.35 3.46 -9.55
C LEU A 176 -15.62 4.25 -9.17
N SER A 177 -16.75 3.60 -8.89
CA SER A 177 -17.99 4.29 -8.51
C SER A 177 -17.75 5.22 -7.32
N LYS A 178 -18.19 6.48 -7.43
CA LYS A 178 -18.00 7.54 -6.42
C LYS A 178 -16.53 7.90 -6.11
N ALA A 179 -15.56 7.37 -6.86
CA ALA A 179 -14.14 7.70 -6.66
C ALA A 179 -13.85 9.15 -7.06
N VAL A 180 -12.83 9.74 -6.42
CA VAL A 180 -12.38 11.11 -6.66
C VAL A 180 -11.01 11.08 -7.33
N LEU A 181 -10.98 11.32 -8.67
CA LEU A 181 -9.78 11.34 -9.50
C LEU A 181 -9.38 12.77 -9.92
N ARG A 182 -9.84 13.79 -9.20
CA ARG A 182 -9.51 15.17 -9.54
C ARG A 182 -8.00 15.39 -9.51
N TYR A 183 -7.49 16.15 -10.51
CA TYR A 183 -6.07 16.50 -10.62
C TYR A 183 -5.13 15.30 -10.78
N THR A 184 -5.62 14.08 -11.05
CA THR A 184 -4.73 12.96 -11.39
C THR A 184 -3.90 13.28 -12.61
N LEU A 185 -2.69 12.78 -12.64
CA LEU A 185 -1.73 13.02 -13.71
C LEU A 185 -1.62 11.80 -14.62
N ASN A 186 -1.62 12.05 -15.95
CA ASN A 186 -1.44 11.05 -16.99
C ASN A 186 -2.46 9.89 -16.97
N LEU A 187 -3.70 10.18 -16.56
CA LEU A 187 -4.84 9.28 -16.70
C LEU A 187 -5.45 9.48 -18.09
N THR A 188 -5.60 8.42 -18.88
CA THR A 188 -6.08 8.47 -20.26
C THR A 188 -7.56 8.11 -20.36
N PRO A 189 -8.25 8.56 -21.44
CA PRO A 189 -9.61 8.12 -21.74
C PRO A 189 -9.76 6.60 -21.79
N ALA A 190 -8.81 5.88 -22.41
CA ALA A 190 -8.84 4.43 -22.52
C ALA A 190 -8.80 3.72 -21.14
N GLN A 191 -8.01 4.26 -20.19
CA GLN A 191 -7.98 3.72 -18.83
C GLN A 191 -9.34 3.88 -18.13
N ILE A 192 -9.98 5.06 -18.24
CA ILE A 192 -11.33 5.28 -17.67
C ILE A 192 -12.36 4.38 -18.37
N GLN A 193 -12.29 4.24 -19.68
CA GLN A 193 -13.22 3.43 -20.45
C GLN A 193 -13.12 1.93 -20.14
N SER A 194 -11.96 1.47 -19.68
CA SER A 194 -11.77 0.08 -19.25
C SER A 194 -12.33 -0.24 -17.85
N ALA A 195 -12.69 0.80 -17.08
CA ALA A 195 -13.19 0.69 -15.71
C ALA A 195 -14.70 0.89 -15.63
N LYS A 196 -15.30 0.50 -14.51
CA LYS A 196 -16.67 0.85 -14.14
C LYS A 196 -16.66 2.17 -13.38
N ILE A 197 -17.42 3.16 -13.84
CA ILE A 197 -17.67 4.44 -13.17
C ILE A 197 -19.16 4.68 -12.99
N ASP A 198 -19.53 5.66 -12.17
CA ASP A 198 -20.90 6.16 -12.05
C ASP A 198 -20.94 7.69 -12.21
N ARG A 199 -22.14 8.28 -12.17
CA ARG A 199 -22.34 9.74 -12.31
C ARG A 199 -21.74 10.54 -11.15
N ASN A 200 -21.39 9.90 -10.04
CA ASN A 200 -20.74 10.51 -8.88
C ASN A 200 -19.20 10.43 -8.95
N THR A 201 -18.64 9.65 -9.87
CA THR A 201 -17.20 9.58 -10.11
C THR A 201 -16.68 10.93 -10.59
N LYS A 202 -15.64 11.47 -9.93
CA LYS A 202 -15.07 12.78 -10.24
C LYS A 202 -13.78 12.62 -11.03
N VAL A 203 -13.88 12.64 -12.36
CA VAL A 203 -12.70 12.58 -13.26
C VAL A 203 -11.93 13.89 -13.31
N PRO A 204 -10.65 13.90 -13.75
CA PRO A 204 -9.87 15.13 -13.92
C PRO A 204 -10.49 16.05 -15.00
N GLN A 205 -10.21 17.35 -14.88
CA GLN A 205 -10.85 18.38 -15.72
C GLN A 205 -10.51 18.25 -17.22
N TYR A 206 -9.38 17.64 -17.56
CA TYR A 206 -8.99 17.44 -18.96
C TYR A 206 -9.69 16.25 -19.64
N LEU A 207 -10.46 15.44 -18.89
CA LEU A 207 -11.30 14.39 -19.43
C LEU A 207 -12.78 14.82 -19.46
N LYS A 208 -13.52 14.31 -20.44
CA LYS A 208 -14.94 14.54 -20.60
C LYS A 208 -15.66 13.19 -20.74
N ILE A 209 -16.71 13.00 -19.95
CA ILE A 209 -17.53 11.81 -19.97
C ILE A 209 -18.86 12.13 -20.68
N HIS A 210 -19.18 11.36 -21.69
CA HIS A 210 -20.45 11.37 -22.40
C HIS A 210 -21.22 10.09 -22.06
N TRP A 211 -22.28 10.22 -21.28
CA TRP A 211 -23.14 9.10 -20.93
C TRP A 211 -24.10 8.77 -22.08
N THR A 212 -24.10 7.50 -22.51
CA THR A 212 -25.01 6.97 -23.53
C THR A 212 -26.18 6.20 -22.92
N SER A 213 -26.04 5.71 -21.67
CA SER A 213 -27.09 5.08 -20.87
C SER A 213 -26.84 5.37 -19.36
N GLU A 214 -27.50 4.66 -18.46
CA GLU A 214 -27.19 4.74 -17.02
C GLU A 214 -25.82 4.18 -16.66
N THR A 215 -25.32 3.21 -17.44
CA THR A 215 -24.07 2.50 -17.17
C THR A 215 -23.01 2.69 -18.26
N ASP A 216 -23.43 3.00 -19.49
CA ASP A 216 -22.52 3.10 -20.61
C ASP A 216 -22.12 4.55 -20.89
N PHE A 217 -20.87 4.73 -21.22
CA PHE A 217 -20.30 6.04 -21.48
C PHE A 217 -19.15 5.99 -22.49
N HIS A 218 -18.84 7.15 -23.05
CA HIS A 218 -17.62 7.40 -23.79
C HIS A 218 -16.80 8.45 -23.09
N CYS A 219 -15.46 8.25 -23.04
CA CYS A 219 -14.53 9.19 -22.44
C CYS A 219 -13.58 9.72 -23.51
N GLU A 220 -13.38 11.02 -23.52
CA GLU A 220 -12.44 11.70 -24.44
C GLU A 220 -11.61 12.75 -23.70
N GLU A 221 -10.49 13.17 -24.28
CA GLU A 221 -9.76 14.36 -23.84
C GLU A 221 -10.51 15.61 -24.30
N LYS A 222 -10.59 16.62 -23.45
CA LYS A 222 -11.11 17.91 -23.88
C LYS A 222 -10.15 18.54 -24.88
N SER A 223 -10.69 19.01 -25.99
CA SER A 223 -9.94 19.88 -26.89
C SER A 223 -9.44 21.11 -26.11
N ARG A 224 -8.20 21.50 -26.33
CA ARG A 224 -7.61 22.70 -25.71
C ARG A 224 -8.27 23.97 -26.22
#